data_1f238c68c259f043945616403b550050
#
_entry.id   1f238c68c259f043945616403b550050
#
_cell.length_a   1.000
_cell.length_b   1.000
_cell.length_c   1.000
_cell.angle_alpha   90.00
_cell.angle_beta   90.00
_cell.angle_gamma   90.00
#
_symmetry.space_group_name_H-M   'P 1'
#
loop_
_entity.id
_entity.type
_entity.pdbx_description
1 polymer ?
#
loop_
_entity_poly.entity_id
_entity_poly.type
_entity_poly.pdbx_seq_one_letter_code
_entity_poly.pdbx_strand_id
1 'polypeptide(L)'
;ATDTAALTGSSASSQARRYGAKGIVDVYAHDDAVRLLLATVATSAARLDKSITPLMALFDGHHVRISCLIKTSRENASKISNSIGWRVRENDIPYRFVQHPTPEQVERASGPMWIGPLWDKEIAGRMTEQKVLELCQPTAQELEEMKSQGLEWSDDDIEYSARELKRSVRYISDAADLMSREHLLLNLDSLPRWAGVGGAPKLEKLIASLTDGGHCAARLPDLEPLLITDAAFEVVLEHVRKTSPSSK
;
A
#
# COMPACT_ATOMS: atom_id res chain seq x y z
N ALA A 1 -13.96 -0.56 3.53
CA ALA A 1 -14.32 0.05 4.81
C ALA A 1 -14.22 1.57 4.73
N THR A 2 -15.12 2.26 5.41
CA THR A 2 -15.18 3.73 5.46
C THR A 2 -14.79 4.29 6.82
N ASP A 3 -14.41 3.44 7.79
CA ASP A 3 -13.99 3.82 9.13
C ASP A 3 -12.51 4.27 9.13
N THR A 4 -12.18 5.18 8.23
CA THR A 4 -10.80 5.60 7.99
C THR A 4 -10.15 6.21 9.22
N ALA A 5 -10.89 7.00 10.01
CA ALA A 5 -10.35 7.60 11.23
C ALA A 5 -9.88 6.58 12.28
N ALA A 6 -10.61 5.47 12.44
CA ALA A 6 -10.19 4.40 13.32
C ALA A 6 -9.05 3.56 12.69
N LEU A 7 -9.12 3.27 11.39
CA LEU A 7 -8.12 2.47 10.71
C LEU A 7 -6.76 3.18 10.61
N THR A 8 -6.73 4.50 10.38
CA THR A 8 -5.48 5.27 10.30
C THR A 8 -4.93 5.69 11.68
N GLY A 9 -5.66 5.41 12.76
CA GLY A 9 -5.24 5.78 14.12
C GLY A 9 -5.65 7.19 14.55
N SER A 10 -6.29 7.99 13.70
CA SER A 10 -6.77 9.35 14.06
C SER A 10 -7.82 9.31 15.19
N SER A 11 -8.52 8.17 15.35
CA SER A 11 -9.38 7.87 16.49
C SER A 11 -8.85 6.66 17.26
N ALA A 12 -7.84 6.86 18.11
CA ALA A 12 -7.13 5.80 18.83
C ALA A 12 -8.06 4.91 19.68
N SER A 13 -9.04 5.50 20.38
CA SER A 13 -10.00 4.74 21.19
C SER A 13 -10.91 3.85 20.34
N SER A 14 -11.34 4.34 19.17
CA SER A 14 -12.12 3.54 18.22
C SER A 14 -11.27 2.43 17.59
N GLN A 15 -10.02 2.73 17.26
CA GLN A 15 -9.07 1.73 16.75
C GLN A 15 -8.84 0.60 17.75
N ALA A 16 -8.53 0.93 19.00
CA ALA A 16 -8.32 -0.07 20.04
C ALA A 16 -9.57 -0.93 20.27
N ARG A 17 -10.76 -0.31 20.34
CA ARG A 17 -12.01 -1.02 20.61
C ARG A 17 -12.47 -1.91 19.45
N ARG A 18 -12.36 -1.41 18.20
CA ARG A 18 -12.90 -2.12 17.03
C ARG A 18 -11.92 -3.11 16.42
N TYR A 19 -10.64 -2.76 16.45
CA TYR A 19 -9.60 -3.51 15.75
C TYR A 19 -8.56 -4.13 16.67
N GLY A 20 -8.62 -3.84 17.99
CA GLY A 20 -7.66 -4.37 18.95
C GLY A 20 -6.23 -3.94 18.70
N ALA A 21 -6.03 -2.76 18.09
CA ALA A 21 -4.73 -2.30 17.64
C ALA A 21 -4.42 -0.89 18.13
N LYS A 22 -3.14 -0.54 18.05
CA LYS A 22 -2.60 0.80 18.27
C LYS A 22 -1.97 1.29 16.98
N GLY A 23 -2.33 2.48 16.51
CA GLY A 23 -1.72 3.13 15.36
C GLY A 23 -0.94 4.37 15.74
N ILE A 24 0.03 4.72 14.91
CA ILE A 24 0.73 6.00 14.96
C ILE A 24 0.35 6.77 13.71
N VAL A 25 -0.21 7.95 13.88
CA VAL A 25 -0.61 8.81 12.75
C VAL A 25 0.62 9.48 12.17
N ASP A 26 1.07 8.99 11.04
CA ASP A 26 2.15 9.57 10.25
C ASP A 26 1.98 9.22 8.76
N VAL A 27 3.03 9.37 7.97
CA VAL A 27 3.02 9.09 6.53
C VAL A 27 2.69 7.63 6.17
N TYR A 28 2.81 6.69 7.10
CA TYR A 28 2.49 5.27 6.91
C TYR A 28 1.07 4.89 7.35
N ALA A 29 0.30 5.84 7.88
CA ALA A 29 -1.01 5.56 8.47
C ALA A 29 -2.01 4.92 7.47
N HIS A 30 -1.90 5.23 6.18
CA HIS A 30 -2.76 4.65 5.14
C HIS A 30 -2.38 3.18 4.84
N ASP A 31 -1.09 2.86 4.76
CA ASP A 31 -0.63 1.48 4.65
C ASP A 31 -0.96 0.67 5.91
N ASP A 32 -0.77 1.28 7.09
CA ASP A 32 -1.17 0.68 8.37
C ASP A 32 -2.67 0.36 8.40
N ALA A 33 -3.52 1.24 7.86
CA ALA A 33 -4.96 1.03 7.79
C ALA A 33 -5.35 -0.19 6.95
N VAL A 34 -4.71 -0.38 5.80
CA VAL A 34 -4.89 -1.55 4.93
C VAL A 34 -4.49 -2.83 5.66
N ARG A 35 -3.32 -2.83 6.27
CA ARG A 35 -2.77 -3.98 7.00
C ARG A 35 -3.59 -4.33 8.24
N LEU A 36 -4.11 -3.33 8.93
CA LEU A 36 -4.98 -3.50 10.10
C LEU A 36 -6.31 -4.14 9.72
N LEU A 37 -6.92 -3.70 8.62
CA LEU A 37 -8.16 -4.31 8.12
C LEU A 37 -7.93 -5.77 7.69
N LEU A 38 -6.82 -6.07 7.00
CA LEU A 38 -6.44 -7.44 6.64
C LEU A 38 -6.26 -8.32 7.88
N ALA A 39 -5.55 -7.84 8.90
CA ALA A 39 -5.34 -8.56 10.15
C ALA A 39 -6.67 -8.89 10.84
N THR A 40 -7.60 -7.94 10.84
CA THR A 40 -8.92 -8.09 11.45
C THR A 40 -9.73 -9.18 10.72
N VAL A 41 -9.76 -9.15 9.38
CA VAL A 41 -10.45 -10.16 8.58
C VAL A 41 -9.78 -11.53 8.74
N ALA A 42 -8.44 -11.59 8.70
CA ALA A 42 -7.67 -12.81 8.87
C ALA A 42 -7.93 -13.48 10.23
N THR A 43 -7.86 -12.70 11.31
CA THR A 43 -8.11 -13.18 12.67
C THR A 43 -9.56 -13.65 12.84
N SER A 44 -10.52 -12.93 12.26
CA SER A 44 -11.93 -13.33 12.30
C SER A 44 -12.19 -14.61 11.52
N ALA A 45 -11.57 -14.77 10.35
CA ALA A 45 -11.65 -15.98 9.55
C ALA A 45 -11.02 -17.19 10.27
N ALA A 46 -9.87 -16.99 10.90
CA ALA A 46 -9.15 -18.05 11.63
C ALA A 46 -9.97 -18.64 12.78
N ARG A 47 -10.77 -17.84 13.47
CA ARG A 47 -11.70 -18.30 14.52
C ARG A 47 -12.78 -19.26 13.99
N LEU A 48 -12.98 -19.29 12.69
CA LEU A 48 -13.94 -20.14 11.97
C LEU A 48 -13.25 -21.23 11.15
N ASP A 49 -12.02 -21.61 11.51
CA ASP A 49 -11.18 -22.58 10.80
C ASP A 49 -10.94 -22.21 9.31
N LYS A 50 -10.92 -20.91 9.01
CA LYS A 50 -10.69 -20.40 7.65
C LYS A 50 -9.39 -19.61 7.57
N SER A 51 -8.71 -19.71 6.45
CA SER A 51 -7.55 -18.89 6.11
C SER A 51 -7.91 -17.87 5.03
N ILE A 52 -7.18 -16.77 4.99
CA ILE A 52 -7.26 -15.78 3.91
C ILE A 52 -5.97 -15.75 3.12
N THR A 53 -6.09 -15.43 1.84
CA THR A 53 -4.98 -15.01 0.97
C THR A 53 -5.35 -13.66 0.40
N PRO A 54 -4.62 -12.59 0.68
CA PRO A 54 -4.86 -11.30 0.05
C PRO A 54 -4.69 -11.42 -1.47
N LEU A 55 -5.65 -10.92 -2.23
CA LEU A 55 -5.58 -10.82 -3.68
C LEU A 55 -5.18 -9.40 -4.09
N MET A 56 -5.75 -8.41 -3.41
CA MET A 56 -5.45 -7.01 -3.57
C MET A 56 -5.95 -6.23 -2.37
N ALA A 57 -5.13 -5.35 -1.84
CA ALA A 57 -5.47 -4.49 -0.72
C ALA A 57 -4.90 -3.09 -0.96
N LEU A 58 -5.74 -2.07 -0.91
CA LEU A 58 -5.37 -0.69 -1.23
C LEU A 58 -6.17 0.33 -0.42
N PHE A 59 -5.65 1.54 -0.37
CA PHE A 59 -6.30 2.74 0.12
C PHE A 59 -6.48 3.70 -1.07
N ASP A 60 -7.70 4.18 -1.29
CA ASP A 60 -8.03 5.05 -2.43
C ASP A 60 -8.24 6.53 -2.05
N GLY A 61 -7.68 6.95 -0.91
CA GLY A 61 -7.86 8.30 -0.36
C GLY A 61 -9.05 8.44 0.59
N HIS A 62 -10.10 7.64 0.41
CA HIS A 62 -11.32 7.70 1.24
C HIS A 62 -11.73 6.34 1.80
N HIS A 63 -11.34 5.25 1.14
CA HIS A 63 -11.77 3.91 1.50
C HIS A 63 -10.59 2.95 1.59
N VAL A 64 -10.63 2.09 2.59
CA VAL A 64 -9.76 0.92 2.64
C VAL A 64 -10.49 -0.23 1.95
N ARG A 65 -9.90 -0.77 0.88
CA ARG A 65 -10.44 -1.89 0.11
C ARG A 65 -9.53 -3.09 0.21
N ILE A 66 -10.10 -4.25 0.51
CA ILE A 66 -9.38 -5.52 0.50
C ILE A 66 -10.19 -6.57 -0.26
N SER A 67 -9.51 -7.33 -1.09
CA SER A 67 -10.02 -8.52 -1.76
C SER A 67 -9.21 -9.71 -1.29
N CYS A 68 -9.87 -10.73 -0.79
CA CYS A 68 -9.23 -11.91 -0.23
C CYS A 68 -9.90 -13.18 -0.75
N LEU A 69 -9.09 -14.19 -1.04
CA LEU A 69 -9.56 -15.55 -1.19
C LEU A 69 -9.69 -16.17 0.22
N ILE A 70 -10.87 -16.68 0.55
CA ILE A 70 -11.13 -17.36 1.82
C ILE A 70 -11.27 -18.85 1.56
N LYS A 71 -10.51 -19.67 2.28
CA LYS A 71 -10.55 -21.13 2.20
C LYS A 71 -10.74 -21.74 3.59
N THR A 72 -11.54 -22.79 3.69
CA THR A 72 -11.63 -23.60 4.91
C THR A 72 -10.36 -24.43 5.03
N SER A 73 -9.58 -24.17 6.05
CA SER A 73 -8.32 -24.87 6.35
C SER A 73 -7.91 -24.60 7.79
N ARG A 74 -8.17 -25.56 8.65
CA ARG A 74 -7.76 -25.49 10.08
C ARG A 74 -6.25 -25.34 10.23
N GLU A 75 -5.48 -26.06 9.40
CA GLU A 75 -4.03 -25.98 9.42
C GLU A 75 -3.53 -24.56 9.12
N ASN A 76 -4.02 -23.94 8.03
CA ASN A 76 -3.60 -22.59 7.68
C ASN A 76 -4.18 -21.52 8.63
N ALA A 77 -5.38 -21.73 9.16
CA ALA A 77 -5.95 -20.87 10.20
C ALA A 77 -5.06 -20.83 11.45
N SER A 78 -4.50 -21.97 11.86
CA SER A 78 -3.58 -22.06 13.02
C SER A 78 -2.24 -21.34 12.77
N LYS A 79 -1.88 -21.08 11.53
CA LYS A 79 -0.63 -20.37 11.15
C LYS A 79 -0.80 -18.87 10.99
N ILE A 80 -2.01 -18.33 11.23
CA ILE A 80 -2.30 -16.91 10.97
C ILE A 80 -1.38 -15.97 11.77
N SER A 81 -0.96 -16.38 12.97
CA SER A 81 -0.02 -15.61 13.78
C SER A 81 1.29 -15.29 13.09
N ASN A 82 1.72 -16.12 12.12
CA ASN A 82 2.94 -15.89 11.35
C ASN A 82 2.83 -14.67 10.42
N SER A 83 1.60 -14.26 10.08
CA SER A 83 1.33 -13.11 9.23
C SER A 83 0.87 -11.88 10.01
N ILE A 84 0.84 -11.95 11.34
CA ILE A 84 0.46 -10.84 12.21
C ILE A 84 1.68 -10.36 12.99
N GLY A 85 1.89 -9.07 12.98
CA GLY A 85 3.03 -8.45 13.67
C GLY A 85 2.83 -6.95 13.83
N TRP A 86 3.93 -6.25 14.01
CA TRP A 86 3.96 -4.83 14.33
C TRP A 86 4.92 -4.10 13.40
N ARG A 87 4.57 -2.90 13.00
CA ARG A 87 5.49 -1.96 12.37
C ARG A 87 6.22 -1.21 13.46
N VAL A 88 7.47 -1.57 13.68
CA VAL A 88 8.34 -0.93 14.68
C VAL A 88 9.15 0.16 14.00
N ARG A 89 9.25 1.32 14.65
CA ARG A 89 10.06 2.46 14.21
C ARG A 89 11.23 2.63 15.13
N GLU A 90 12.40 2.79 14.54
CA GLU A 90 13.64 3.08 15.23
C GLU A 90 14.25 4.36 14.62
N ASN A 91 15.13 5.04 15.35
CA ASN A 91 15.63 6.36 14.91
C ASN A 91 16.45 6.29 13.62
N ASP A 92 17.15 5.16 13.41
CA ASP A 92 18.14 4.99 12.34
C ASP A 92 17.62 4.22 11.12
N ILE A 93 16.39 3.70 11.20
CA ILE A 93 15.73 2.99 10.10
C ILE A 93 14.28 3.47 9.94
N PRO A 94 13.72 3.43 8.71
CA PRO A 94 12.38 3.94 8.47
C PRO A 94 11.32 3.16 9.26
N TYR A 95 11.38 1.85 9.21
CA TYR A 95 10.61 0.89 10.00
C TYR A 95 11.04 -0.54 9.65
N ARG A 96 10.62 -1.47 10.48
CA ARG A 96 10.64 -2.90 10.17
C ARG A 96 9.39 -3.59 10.70
N PHE A 97 9.01 -4.69 10.08
CA PHE A 97 7.99 -5.55 10.64
C PHE A 97 8.60 -6.53 11.64
N VAL A 98 7.98 -6.64 12.81
CA VAL A 98 8.40 -7.53 13.89
C VAL A 98 7.19 -8.31 14.36
N GLN A 99 7.30 -9.64 14.37
CA GLN A 99 6.21 -10.51 14.82
C GLN A 99 6.02 -10.44 16.33
N HIS A 100 7.12 -10.40 17.08
CA HIS A 100 7.13 -10.37 18.54
C HIS A 100 8.00 -9.20 19.03
N PRO A 101 7.46 -7.97 19.08
CA PRO A 101 8.20 -6.81 19.54
C PRO A 101 8.42 -6.87 21.06
N THR A 102 9.52 -6.25 21.51
CA THR A 102 9.73 -6.03 22.96
C THR A 102 8.75 -4.98 23.47
N PRO A 103 8.52 -4.90 24.82
CA PRO A 103 7.68 -3.85 25.39
C PRO A 103 8.08 -2.44 24.98
N GLU A 104 9.38 -2.14 24.93
CA GLU A 104 9.92 -0.84 24.52
C GLU A 104 9.62 -0.54 23.03
N GLN A 105 9.69 -1.59 22.20
CA GLN A 105 9.35 -1.46 20.77
C GLN A 105 7.86 -1.17 20.57
N VAL A 106 6.98 -1.81 21.37
CA VAL A 106 5.51 -1.62 21.29
C VAL A 106 5.13 -0.16 21.53
N GLU A 107 5.86 0.57 22.39
CA GLU A 107 5.58 1.99 22.62
C GLU A 107 5.69 2.83 21.34
N ARG A 108 6.62 2.45 20.44
CA ARG A 108 6.92 3.14 19.16
C ARG A 108 6.45 2.36 17.93
N ALA A 109 5.47 1.47 18.12
CA ALA A 109 4.98 0.60 17.06
C ALA A 109 3.52 0.86 16.73
N SER A 110 3.15 0.52 15.49
CA SER A 110 1.76 0.35 15.06
C SER A 110 1.45 -1.14 14.92
N GLY A 111 0.29 -1.58 15.38
CA GLY A 111 -0.15 -2.97 15.29
C GLY A 111 -1.05 -3.41 16.46
N PRO A 112 -1.37 -4.71 16.56
CA PRO A 112 -0.96 -5.76 15.62
C PRO A 112 -1.64 -5.60 14.25
N MET A 113 -0.92 -5.93 13.18
CA MET A 113 -1.39 -5.77 11.80
C MET A 113 -0.87 -6.90 10.90
N TRP A 114 -1.37 -7.00 9.70
CA TRP A 114 -0.86 -7.90 8.67
C TRP A 114 0.54 -7.47 8.20
N ILE A 115 1.52 -8.37 8.28
CA ILE A 115 2.91 -8.10 7.88
C ILE A 115 3.34 -8.83 6.60
N GLY A 116 2.46 -9.63 6.02
CA GLY A 116 2.70 -10.33 4.75
C GLY A 116 2.44 -9.45 3.51
N PRO A 117 2.55 -10.06 2.33
CA PRO A 117 2.20 -9.40 1.07
C PRO A 117 0.76 -8.89 1.06
N LEU A 118 0.53 -7.77 0.36
CA LEU A 118 -0.78 -7.14 0.25
C LEU A 118 -1.51 -7.53 -1.03
N TRP A 119 -0.76 -7.91 -2.08
CA TRP A 119 -1.29 -8.25 -3.40
C TRP A 119 -0.80 -9.61 -3.84
N ASP A 120 -1.64 -10.28 -4.63
CA ASP A 120 -1.25 -11.45 -5.40
C ASP A 120 -0.71 -11.00 -6.75
N LYS A 121 0.52 -11.44 -7.08
CA LYS A 121 1.23 -11.02 -8.31
C LYS A 121 0.50 -11.43 -9.58
N GLU A 122 -0.10 -12.62 -9.59
CA GLU A 122 -0.82 -13.12 -10.77
C GLU A 122 -2.11 -12.32 -10.99
N ILE A 123 -2.85 -12.03 -9.93
CA ILE A 123 -4.06 -11.22 -10.01
C ILE A 123 -3.74 -9.79 -10.44
N ALA A 124 -2.73 -9.17 -9.83
CA ALA A 124 -2.31 -7.82 -10.19
C ALA A 124 -1.79 -7.74 -11.64
N GLY A 125 -1.03 -8.75 -12.10
CA GLY A 125 -0.53 -8.81 -13.46
C GLY A 125 -1.62 -8.99 -14.55
N ARG A 126 -2.83 -9.40 -14.16
CA ARG A 126 -4.00 -9.47 -15.07
C ARG A 126 -4.69 -8.13 -15.27
N MET A 127 -4.39 -7.12 -14.46
CA MET A 127 -4.98 -5.78 -14.55
C MET A 127 -4.22 -4.93 -15.56
N THR A 128 -4.34 -5.29 -16.86
CA THR A 128 -3.76 -4.51 -17.96
C THR A 128 -4.66 -3.31 -18.30
N GLU A 129 -4.07 -2.26 -18.89
CA GLU A 129 -4.81 -1.08 -19.37
C GLU A 129 -5.96 -1.50 -20.28
N GLN A 130 -5.70 -2.37 -21.25
CA GLN A 130 -6.71 -2.88 -22.17
C GLN A 130 -7.87 -3.55 -21.40
N LYS A 131 -7.54 -4.42 -20.43
CA LYS A 131 -8.58 -5.15 -19.67
C LYS A 131 -9.42 -4.24 -18.79
N VAL A 132 -8.80 -3.26 -18.18
CA VAL A 132 -9.51 -2.27 -17.36
C VAL A 132 -10.39 -1.37 -18.22
N LEU A 133 -9.92 -0.93 -19.39
CA LEU A 133 -10.73 -0.18 -20.34
C LEU A 133 -11.94 -1.00 -20.82
N GLU A 134 -11.74 -2.27 -21.20
CA GLU A 134 -12.83 -3.16 -21.60
C GLU A 134 -13.92 -3.32 -20.52
N LEU A 135 -13.53 -3.33 -19.24
CA LEU A 135 -14.43 -3.59 -18.11
C LEU A 135 -15.03 -2.33 -17.48
N CYS A 136 -14.38 -1.19 -17.62
CA CYS A 136 -14.73 0.02 -16.88
C CYS A 136 -15.17 1.19 -17.77
N GLN A 137 -14.89 1.16 -19.08
CA GLN A 137 -15.46 2.14 -20.00
C GLN A 137 -16.85 1.70 -20.44
N PRO A 138 -17.84 2.58 -20.39
CA PRO A 138 -19.16 2.26 -20.91
C PRO A 138 -19.08 2.02 -22.42
N THR A 139 -19.79 1.01 -22.86
CA THR A 139 -19.94 0.72 -24.29
C THR A 139 -20.83 1.76 -24.97
N ALA A 140 -20.75 1.88 -26.31
CA ALA A 140 -21.63 2.77 -27.07
C ALA A 140 -23.12 2.49 -26.80
N GLN A 141 -23.47 1.22 -26.60
CA GLN A 141 -24.85 0.82 -26.29
C GLN A 141 -25.27 1.31 -24.89
N GLU A 142 -24.42 1.16 -23.87
CA GLU A 142 -24.68 1.65 -22.51
C GLU A 142 -24.79 3.18 -22.48
N LEU A 143 -23.96 3.89 -23.26
CA LEU A 143 -24.06 5.35 -23.39
C LEU A 143 -25.40 5.79 -24.02
N GLU A 144 -25.89 5.10 -25.04
CA GLU A 144 -27.19 5.37 -25.63
C GLU A 144 -28.35 5.04 -24.68
N GLU A 145 -28.26 3.94 -23.92
CA GLU A 145 -29.23 3.59 -22.89
C GLU A 145 -29.27 4.65 -21.78
N MET A 146 -28.11 5.11 -21.30
CA MET A 146 -27.99 6.18 -20.30
C MET A 146 -28.61 7.48 -20.82
N LYS A 147 -28.32 7.83 -22.07
CA LYS A 147 -28.88 9.02 -22.74
C LYS A 147 -30.41 8.94 -22.82
N SER A 148 -30.96 7.77 -23.15
CA SER A 148 -32.42 7.55 -23.19
C SER A 148 -33.07 7.73 -21.82
N GLN A 149 -32.32 7.56 -20.73
CA GLN A 149 -32.75 7.77 -19.35
C GLN A 149 -32.48 9.19 -18.81
N GLY A 150 -31.99 10.08 -19.66
CA GLY A 150 -31.63 11.46 -19.29
C GLY A 150 -30.32 11.57 -18.53
N LEU A 151 -29.48 10.53 -18.56
CA LEU A 151 -28.14 10.49 -17.98
C LEU A 151 -27.13 10.64 -19.11
N GLU A 152 -26.72 11.84 -19.42
CA GLU A 152 -25.70 12.10 -20.43
C GLU A 152 -24.33 12.30 -19.76
N TRP A 153 -23.34 11.57 -20.25
CA TRP A 153 -21.93 11.93 -20.01
C TRP A 153 -21.52 12.99 -21.01
N SER A 154 -20.96 14.09 -20.52
CA SER A 154 -20.33 15.07 -21.39
C SER A 154 -19.00 14.51 -21.93
N ASP A 155 -18.50 15.13 -22.98
CA ASP A 155 -17.16 14.81 -23.50
C ASP A 155 -16.08 14.97 -22.41
N ASP A 156 -16.25 15.95 -21.52
CA ASP A 156 -15.36 16.19 -20.37
C ASP A 156 -15.40 15.02 -19.37
N ASP A 157 -16.58 14.43 -19.10
CA ASP A 157 -16.72 13.27 -18.22
C ASP A 157 -16.04 12.04 -18.80
N ILE A 158 -16.17 11.84 -20.11
CA ILE A 158 -15.53 10.73 -20.83
C ILE A 158 -14.01 10.88 -20.78
N GLU A 159 -13.49 12.09 -21.06
CA GLU A 159 -12.06 12.37 -21.02
C GLU A 159 -11.52 12.24 -19.60
N TYR A 160 -12.24 12.74 -18.59
CA TYR A 160 -11.86 12.60 -17.18
C TYR A 160 -11.78 11.13 -16.77
N SER A 161 -12.82 10.34 -17.10
CA SER A 161 -12.86 8.91 -16.80
C SER A 161 -11.69 8.15 -17.44
N ALA A 162 -11.39 8.43 -18.72
CA ALA A 162 -10.26 7.81 -19.41
C ALA A 162 -8.91 8.14 -18.76
N ARG A 163 -8.71 9.39 -18.30
CA ARG A 163 -7.49 9.80 -17.59
C ARG A 163 -7.37 9.08 -16.24
N GLU A 164 -8.45 8.99 -15.46
CA GLU A 164 -8.44 8.33 -14.15
C GLU A 164 -8.24 6.81 -14.29
N LEU A 165 -8.83 6.18 -15.29
CA LEU A 165 -8.59 4.77 -15.60
C LEU A 165 -7.11 4.52 -15.94
N LYS A 166 -6.53 5.33 -16.81
CA LYS A 166 -5.11 5.23 -17.19
C LYS A 166 -4.19 5.43 -15.98
N ARG A 167 -4.50 6.39 -15.12
CA ARG A 167 -3.77 6.64 -13.87
C ARG A 167 -3.84 5.43 -12.94
N SER A 168 -5.04 4.86 -12.75
CA SER A 168 -5.27 3.71 -11.88
C SER A 168 -4.54 2.46 -12.38
N VAL A 169 -4.59 2.21 -13.70
CA VAL A 169 -3.87 1.07 -14.31
C VAL A 169 -2.37 1.23 -14.13
N ARG A 170 -1.83 2.42 -14.39
CA ARG A 170 -0.41 2.69 -14.19
C ARG A 170 0.00 2.46 -12.74
N TYR A 171 -0.80 2.97 -11.78
CA TYR A 171 -0.57 2.73 -10.36
C TYR A 171 -0.49 1.24 -10.02
N ILE A 172 -1.47 0.46 -10.50
CA ILE A 172 -1.52 -0.99 -10.28
C ILE A 172 -0.30 -1.67 -10.91
N SER A 173 0.01 -1.34 -12.16
CA SER A 173 1.15 -1.91 -12.88
C SER A 173 2.49 -1.64 -12.20
N ASP A 174 2.73 -0.37 -11.80
CA ASP A 174 3.99 0.04 -11.19
C ASP A 174 4.18 -0.57 -9.79
N ALA A 175 3.08 -0.78 -9.06
CA ALA A 175 3.12 -1.29 -7.69
C ALA A 175 2.94 -2.81 -7.58
N ALA A 176 2.38 -3.47 -8.58
CA ALA A 176 1.97 -4.88 -8.51
C ALA A 176 3.08 -5.84 -8.08
N ASP A 177 4.25 -5.71 -8.66
CA ASP A 177 5.38 -6.57 -8.36
C ASP A 177 5.91 -6.32 -6.94
N LEU A 178 5.99 -5.07 -6.51
CA LEU A 178 6.48 -4.69 -5.19
C LEU A 178 5.49 -5.04 -4.07
N MET A 179 4.20 -4.81 -4.29
CA MET A 179 3.15 -5.09 -3.28
C MET A 179 2.89 -6.59 -3.07
N SER A 180 3.35 -7.44 -4.01
CA SER A 180 3.22 -8.90 -3.94
C SER A 180 4.38 -9.58 -3.22
N ARG A 181 5.38 -8.85 -2.78
CA ARG A 181 6.59 -9.35 -2.11
C ARG A 181 7.03 -8.43 -0.98
N GLU A 182 8.09 -8.80 -0.28
CA GLU A 182 8.70 -7.95 0.72
C GLU A 182 9.23 -6.66 0.08
N HIS A 183 8.91 -5.53 0.68
CA HIS A 183 9.27 -4.21 0.20
C HIS A 183 9.43 -3.22 1.36
N LEU A 184 10.12 -2.12 1.08
CA LEU A 184 10.20 -0.97 1.97
C LEU A 184 9.29 0.14 1.45
N LEU A 185 8.63 0.83 2.38
CA LEU A 185 8.00 2.13 2.15
C LEU A 185 8.87 3.20 2.81
N LEU A 186 9.33 4.18 2.05
CA LEU A 186 10.27 5.17 2.52
C LEU A 186 9.70 6.57 2.36
N ASN A 187 9.70 7.34 3.45
CA ASN A 187 9.35 8.75 3.39
C ASN A 187 10.48 9.52 2.70
N LEU A 188 10.20 10.08 1.53
CA LEU A 188 11.13 10.83 0.72
C LEU A 188 11.73 12.03 1.44
N ASP A 189 10.96 12.71 2.29
CA ASP A 189 11.39 13.88 3.04
C ASP A 189 12.43 13.52 4.14
N SER A 190 12.46 12.27 4.56
CA SER A 190 13.38 11.77 5.56
C SER A 190 14.70 11.25 4.96
N LEU A 191 14.71 10.91 3.68
CA LEU A 191 15.89 10.33 3.02
C LEU A 191 17.15 11.22 3.09
N PRO A 192 17.07 12.55 2.87
CA PRO A 192 18.26 13.40 2.98
C PRO A 192 18.92 13.34 4.35
N ARG A 193 18.12 13.35 5.41
CA ARG A 193 18.61 13.25 6.79
C ARG A 193 19.35 11.94 7.02
N TRP A 194 18.77 10.82 6.61
CA TRP A 194 19.39 9.50 6.79
C TRP A 194 20.63 9.31 5.91
N ALA A 195 20.61 9.86 4.70
CA ALA A 195 21.76 9.80 3.80
C ALA A 195 22.87 10.79 4.14
N GLY A 196 22.63 11.77 5.03
CA GLY A 196 23.57 12.82 5.38
C GLY A 196 23.83 13.81 4.24
N VAL A 197 22.80 14.14 3.43
CA VAL A 197 22.89 15.06 2.29
C VAL A 197 22.05 16.32 2.51
N GLY A 198 22.42 17.42 1.86
CA GLY A 198 21.78 18.72 2.08
C GLY A 198 20.40 18.90 1.42
N GLY A 199 19.96 17.97 0.58
CA GLY A 199 18.67 18.07 -0.11
C GLY A 199 18.20 16.76 -0.72
N ALA A 200 16.88 16.64 -0.92
CA ALA A 200 16.28 15.47 -1.52
C ALA A 200 16.65 15.35 -3.01
N PRO A 201 16.93 14.15 -3.51
CA PRO A 201 17.06 13.91 -4.95
C PRO A 201 15.72 14.14 -5.64
N LYS A 202 15.74 14.43 -6.93
CA LYS A 202 14.52 14.32 -7.73
C LYS A 202 14.09 12.86 -7.76
N LEU A 203 12.81 12.61 -7.46
CA LEU A 203 12.27 11.26 -7.33
C LEU A 203 12.52 10.39 -8.56
N GLU A 204 12.30 10.95 -9.75
CA GLU A 204 12.54 10.23 -11.02
C GLU A 204 14.00 9.80 -11.18
N LYS A 205 14.94 10.64 -10.72
CA LYS A 205 16.38 10.31 -10.75
C LYS A 205 16.73 9.21 -9.75
N LEU A 206 16.12 9.23 -8.58
CA LEU A 206 16.31 8.19 -7.57
C LEU A 206 15.76 6.86 -8.06
N ILE A 207 14.53 6.84 -8.58
CA ILE A 207 13.90 5.63 -9.15
C ILE A 207 14.77 5.07 -10.29
N ALA A 208 15.17 5.91 -11.26
CA ALA A 208 16.02 5.49 -12.37
C ALA A 208 17.35 4.89 -11.86
N SER A 209 17.99 5.55 -10.89
CA SER A 209 19.25 5.08 -10.32
C SER A 209 19.11 3.73 -9.59
N LEU A 210 18.01 3.49 -8.87
CA LEU A 210 17.71 2.21 -8.23
C LEU A 210 17.44 1.12 -9.29
N THR A 211 16.69 1.46 -10.33
CA THR A 211 16.39 0.53 -11.44
C THR A 211 17.65 0.13 -12.20
N ASP A 212 18.53 1.09 -12.49
CA ASP A 212 19.84 0.83 -13.11
C ASP A 212 20.73 -0.05 -12.21
N GLY A 213 20.54 0.03 -10.89
CA GLY A 213 21.16 -0.85 -9.90
C GLY A 213 20.55 -2.23 -9.77
N GLY A 214 19.52 -2.55 -10.57
CA GLY A 214 18.87 -3.86 -10.58
C GLY A 214 17.73 -4.00 -9.54
N HIS A 215 17.27 -2.89 -8.95
CA HIS A 215 16.19 -2.88 -7.97
C HIS A 215 14.89 -2.35 -8.59
N CYS A 216 13.75 -2.83 -8.07
CA CYS A 216 12.47 -2.25 -8.40
C CYS A 216 12.18 -1.09 -7.44
N ALA A 217 11.72 0.02 -7.99
CA ALA A 217 11.30 1.18 -7.24
C ALA A 217 10.15 1.90 -7.94
N ALA A 218 9.17 2.36 -7.18
CA ALA A 218 8.02 3.09 -7.70
C ALA A 218 7.55 4.16 -6.71
N ARG A 219 6.80 5.13 -7.21
CA ARG A 219 6.03 6.06 -6.40
C ARG A 219 4.61 5.49 -6.23
N LEU A 220 4.06 5.59 -5.04
CA LEU A 220 2.65 5.31 -4.79
C LEU A 220 1.86 6.63 -4.84
N PRO A 221 1.05 6.90 -5.88
CA PRO A 221 0.45 8.21 -6.13
C PRO A 221 -0.44 8.71 -5.00
N ASP A 222 -1.16 7.81 -4.34
CA ASP A 222 -2.11 8.16 -3.28
C ASP A 222 -1.53 8.01 -1.87
N LEU A 223 -0.25 7.61 -1.78
CA LEU A 223 0.51 7.51 -0.53
C LEU A 223 1.71 8.47 -0.54
N GLU A 224 1.54 9.66 -1.08
CA GLU A 224 2.57 10.69 -1.01
C GLU A 224 2.94 10.99 0.47
N PRO A 225 4.20 11.14 0.76
CA PRO A 225 5.40 11.18 -0.09
C PRO A 225 6.19 9.87 -0.08
N LEU A 226 5.57 8.73 -0.31
CA LEU A 226 6.22 7.43 -0.16
C LEU A 226 6.83 6.89 -1.45
N LEU A 227 8.07 6.43 -1.36
CA LEU A 227 8.74 5.56 -2.30
C LEU A 227 8.56 4.11 -1.83
N ILE A 228 8.14 3.22 -2.73
CA ILE A 228 8.15 1.77 -2.52
C ILE A 228 9.34 1.16 -3.29
N THR A 229 10.09 0.26 -2.66
CA THR A 229 11.23 -0.43 -3.29
C THR A 229 11.54 -1.76 -2.61
N ASP A 230 12.14 -2.68 -3.37
CA ASP A 230 12.71 -3.93 -2.85
C ASP A 230 14.20 -3.80 -2.47
N ALA A 231 14.81 -2.65 -2.73
CA ALA A 231 16.17 -2.39 -2.32
C ALA A 231 16.32 -2.33 -0.79
N ALA A 232 17.40 -2.88 -0.26
CA ALA A 232 17.75 -2.69 1.15
C ALA A 232 17.95 -1.21 1.47
N PHE A 233 17.68 -0.82 2.71
CA PHE A 233 17.72 0.59 3.12
C PHE A 233 19.07 1.25 2.87
N GLU A 234 20.15 0.57 3.17
CA GLU A 234 21.53 1.04 2.95
C GLU A 234 21.81 1.31 1.48
N VAL A 235 21.30 0.45 0.60
CA VAL A 235 21.40 0.61 -0.87
C VAL A 235 20.65 1.86 -1.30
N VAL A 236 19.44 2.07 -0.79
CA VAL A 236 18.69 3.31 -1.08
C VAL A 236 19.48 4.54 -0.66
N LEU A 237 20.09 4.55 0.53
CA LEU A 237 20.87 5.68 1.01
C LEU A 237 22.11 5.97 0.12
N GLU A 238 22.76 4.94 -0.42
CA GLU A 238 23.83 5.10 -1.42
C GLU A 238 23.34 5.79 -2.69
N HIS A 239 22.17 5.35 -3.21
CA HIS A 239 21.58 5.96 -4.40
C HIS A 239 21.11 7.40 -4.14
N VAL A 240 20.58 7.69 -2.94
CA VAL A 240 20.26 9.05 -2.52
C VAL A 240 21.51 9.95 -2.54
N ARG A 241 22.64 9.48 -2.00
CA ARG A 241 23.92 10.25 -2.02
C ARG A 241 24.41 10.53 -3.44
N LYS A 242 24.24 9.56 -4.36
CA LYS A 242 24.64 9.70 -5.79
C LYS A 242 23.76 10.68 -6.56
N THR A 243 22.47 10.76 -6.23
CA THR A 243 21.46 11.50 -7.01
C THR A 243 21.07 12.84 -6.40
N SER A 244 21.44 13.09 -5.14
CA SER A 244 21.21 14.37 -4.47
C SER A 244 22.05 15.48 -5.06
N PRO A 245 21.55 16.74 -5.04
CA PRO A 245 22.35 17.88 -5.47
C PRO A 245 23.59 17.99 -4.59
N SER A 246 24.74 18.22 -5.22
CA SER A 246 25.98 18.52 -4.49
C SER A 246 25.76 19.74 -3.61
N SER A 247 26.06 19.64 -2.32
CA SER A 247 26.10 20.81 -1.43
C SER A 247 27.12 21.79 -2.01
N LYS A 248 26.64 22.96 -2.45
CA LYS A 248 27.52 24.06 -2.83
C LYS A 248 28.08 24.73 -1.59
#